data_2ddda212055b9341d1dfd95a8812be03
#
_entry.id   2ddda212055b9341d1dfd95a8812be03
#
_cell.length_a   1.000
_cell.length_b   1.000
_cell.length_c   1.000
_cell.angle_alpha   90.00
_cell.angle_beta   90.00
_cell.angle_gamma   90.00
#
_symmetry.space_group_name_H-M   'P 1'
#
loop_
_entity.id
_entity.type
_entity.pdbx_description
1 polymer ?
#
loop_
_entity_poly.entity_id
_entity_poly.type
_entity_poly.pdbx_seq_one_letter_code
_entity_poly.pdbx_strand_id
1 'polypeptide(L)'
;MKFEKDTRGIKRYIGFDIHKEYALVGGQNAQQEWVMAPRRIGMEKLREWAAANLRKGDAVVIETTTNVWDVYDIVEPLVSYVVVAHAG
;
A
#
# COMPACT_ATOMS: atom_id res chain seq x y z
N MET A 1 -8.53 7.97 4.03
CA MET A 1 -7.28 7.45 4.60
C MET A 1 -6.61 8.54 5.42
N LYS A 2 -6.23 8.24 6.63
CA LYS A 2 -5.62 9.21 7.51
C LYS A 2 -4.37 8.62 8.16
N PHE A 3 -3.26 9.36 8.07
CA PHE A 3 -1.99 8.95 8.69
C PHE A 3 -1.77 9.79 9.94
N GLU A 4 -1.41 9.12 11.05
CA GLU A 4 -1.08 9.76 12.32
C GLU A 4 0.39 10.16 12.41
N LYS A 5 1.23 9.57 11.57
CA LYS A 5 2.67 9.82 11.58
C LYS A 5 3.01 11.09 10.82
N ASP A 6 4.23 11.58 11.05
CA ASP A 6 4.78 12.69 10.28
C ASP A 6 4.80 12.31 8.80
N THR A 7 4.06 13.07 7.99
CA THR A 7 3.93 12.80 6.57
C THR A 7 4.77 13.74 5.70
N ARG A 8 5.66 14.53 6.31
CA ARG A 8 6.56 15.38 5.53
C ARG A 8 7.45 14.51 4.65
N GLY A 9 7.55 14.88 3.39
CA GLY A 9 8.31 14.10 2.42
C GLY A 9 7.53 12.97 1.78
N ILE A 10 6.30 12.71 2.22
CA ILE A 10 5.45 11.70 1.57
C ILE A 10 4.84 12.32 0.32
N LYS A 11 5.01 11.63 -0.79
CA LYS A 11 4.52 12.08 -2.09
C LYS A 11 3.29 11.33 -2.55
N ARG A 12 3.15 10.07 -2.14
CA ARG A 12 2.02 9.24 -2.53
C ARG A 12 1.50 8.47 -1.34
N TYR A 13 0.19 8.31 -1.29
CA TYR A 13 -0.53 7.57 -0.24
C TYR A 13 -1.19 6.38 -0.94
N ILE A 14 -0.67 5.18 -0.68
CA ILE A 14 -1.07 3.95 -1.38
C ILE A 14 -1.92 3.11 -0.44
N GLY A 15 -3.09 2.69 -0.90
CA GLY A 15 -3.97 1.81 -0.15
C GLY A 15 -3.96 0.40 -0.73
N PHE A 16 -3.84 -0.58 0.13
CA PHE A 16 -3.96 -2.00 -0.21
C PHE A 16 -5.16 -2.56 0.52
N ASP A 17 -6.11 -3.10 -0.21
CA ASP A 17 -7.23 -3.85 0.33
C ASP A 17 -6.97 -5.32 0.04
N ILE A 18 -6.60 -6.08 1.08
CA ILE A 18 -6.10 -7.44 0.93
C ILE A 18 -7.24 -8.44 0.93
N HIS A 19 -7.28 -9.27 -0.08
CA HIS A 19 -8.17 -10.42 -0.21
C HIS A 19 -7.32 -11.69 -0.29
N LYS A 20 -7.95 -12.83 -0.23
CA LYS A 20 -7.23 -14.11 -0.15
C LYS A 20 -6.27 -14.32 -1.33
N GLU A 21 -6.70 -13.99 -2.53
CA GLU A 21 -5.93 -14.30 -3.74
C GLU A 21 -5.43 -13.07 -4.47
N TYR A 22 -5.80 -11.87 -4.01
CA TYR A 22 -5.39 -10.64 -4.68
C TYR A 22 -5.45 -9.45 -3.72
N ALA A 23 -4.87 -8.36 -4.14
CA ALA A 23 -4.99 -7.08 -3.46
C ALA A 23 -5.58 -6.06 -4.43
N LEU A 24 -6.46 -5.20 -3.93
CA LEU A 24 -6.89 -4.00 -4.65
C LEU A 24 -5.97 -2.88 -4.20
N VAL A 25 -5.29 -2.25 -5.15
CA VAL A 25 -4.27 -1.25 -4.85
C VAL A 25 -4.58 0.03 -5.60
N GLY A 26 -4.49 1.15 -4.91
CA GLY A 26 -4.64 2.47 -5.53
C GLY A 26 -3.85 3.50 -4.76
N GLY A 27 -3.56 4.64 -5.39
CA GLY A 27 -2.75 5.65 -4.74
C GLY A 27 -3.13 7.06 -5.15
N GLN A 28 -2.96 7.99 -4.22
CA GLN A 28 -3.24 9.41 -4.41
C GLN A 28 -2.07 10.23 -3.93
N ASN A 29 -1.92 11.44 -4.48
CA ASN A 29 -0.94 12.39 -3.96
C ASN A 29 -1.54 13.20 -2.79
N ALA A 30 -0.79 14.15 -2.27
CA ALA A 30 -1.23 14.98 -1.14
C ALA A 30 -2.46 15.84 -1.47
N GLN A 31 -2.72 16.09 -2.74
CA GLN A 31 -3.88 16.84 -3.21
C GLN A 31 -5.08 15.95 -3.50
N GLN A 32 -4.98 14.66 -3.15
CA GLN A 32 -6.04 13.66 -3.36
C GLN A 32 -6.32 13.38 -4.83
N GLU A 33 -5.36 13.64 -5.68
CA GLU A 33 -5.46 13.26 -7.08
C GLU A 33 -4.95 11.84 -7.28
N TRP A 34 -5.61 11.06 -8.13
CA TRP A 34 -5.18 9.70 -8.43
C TRP A 34 -3.86 9.73 -9.19
N VAL A 35 -2.83 9.14 -8.61
CA VAL A 35 -1.54 8.93 -9.26
C VAL A 35 -1.32 7.46 -9.62
N MET A 36 -2.15 6.59 -9.07
CA MET A 36 -2.17 5.17 -9.34
C MET A 36 -3.64 4.75 -9.28
N ALA A 37 -4.26 4.55 -10.43
CA ALA A 37 -5.66 4.16 -10.50
C ALA A 37 -5.85 2.80 -9.79
N PRO A 38 -6.98 2.61 -9.08
CA PRO A 38 -7.24 1.34 -8.42
C PRO A 38 -7.18 0.17 -9.40
N ARG A 39 -6.50 -0.89 -8.99
CA ARG A 39 -6.37 -2.08 -9.81
C ARG A 39 -6.19 -3.32 -8.94
N ARG A 40 -6.48 -4.47 -9.52
CA ARG A 40 -6.37 -5.76 -8.87
C ARG A 40 -5.03 -6.39 -9.20
N ILE A 41 -4.28 -6.80 -8.17
CA ILE A 41 -2.99 -7.45 -8.32
C ILE A 41 -3.10 -8.84 -7.67
N GLY A 42 -2.91 -9.90 -8.45
CA GLY A 42 -2.90 -11.25 -7.90
C GLY A 42 -1.76 -11.42 -6.92
N MET A 43 -1.97 -12.21 -5.86
CA MET A 43 -0.93 -12.41 -4.83
C MET A 43 0.36 -12.99 -5.41
N GLU A 44 0.25 -13.82 -6.43
CA GLU A 44 1.43 -14.41 -7.08
C GLU A 44 2.26 -13.38 -7.85
N LYS A 45 1.68 -12.22 -8.13
CA LYS A 45 2.34 -11.12 -8.85
C LYS A 45 2.75 -9.97 -7.93
N LEU A 46 2.33 -10.00 -6.67
CA LEU A 46 2.44 -8.84 -5.80
C LEU A 46 3.89 -8.42 -5.57
N ARG A 47 4.79 -9.36 -5.33
CA ARG A 47 6.20 -9.05 -5.09
C ARG A 47 6.82 -8.33 -6.28
N GLU A 48 6.59 -8.86 -7.48
CA GLU A 48 7.11 -8.27 -8.71
C GLU A 48 6.51 -6.90 -8.96
N TRP A 49 5.18 -6.79 -8.79
CA TRP A 49 4.49 -5.52 -8.98
C TRP A 49 4.99 -4.46 -8.01
N ALA A 50 5.14 -4.82 -6.74
CA ALA A 50 5.59 -3.89 -5.70
C ALA A 50 7.00 -3.37 -6.00
N ALA A 51 7.92 -4.26 -6.38
CA ALA A 51 9.28 -3.86 -6.70
C ALA A 51 9.33 -2.89 -7.89
N ALA A 52 8.39 -3.04 -8.84
CA ALA A 52 8.35 -2.18 -10.03
C ALA A 52 7.62 -0.86 -9.79
N ASN A 53 6.73 -0.78 -8.81
CA ASN A 53 5.80 0.35 -8.70
C ASN A 53 5.89 1.14 -7.41
N LEU A 54 6.32 0.54 -6.31
CA LEU A 54 6.43 1.24 -5.03
C LEU A 54 7.82 1.83 -4.87
N ARG A 55 7.92 2.92 -4.08
CA ARG A 55 9.19 3.63 -3.93
C ARG A 55 9.22 4.42 -2.62
N LYS A 56 10.40 4.85 -2.24
CA LYS A 56 10.54 5.80 -1.14
C LYS A 56 9.79 7.08 -1.49
N GLY A 57 9.14 7.67 -0.52
CA GLY A 57 8.17 8.73 -0.72
C GLY A 57 6.75 8.21 -0.65
N ASP A 58 6.55 6.89 -0.70
CA ASP A 58 5.24 6.27 -0.54
C ASP A 58 4.96 5.98 0.93
N ALA A 59 3.74 6.25 1.35
CA ALA A 59 3.19 5.76 2.60
C ALA A 59 2.09 4.78 2.23
N VAL A 60 2.11 3.59 2.83
CA VAL A 60 1.18 2.51 2.47
C VAL A 60 0.30 2.18 3.66
N VAL A 61 -1.01 2.08 3.43
CA VAL A 61 -1.95 1.51 4.38
C VAL A 61 -2.42 0.18 3.84
N ILE A 62 -2.26 -0.86 4.63
CA ILE A 62 -2.75 -2.21 4.29
C ILE A 62 -3.98 -2.46 5.14
N GLU A 63 -5.14 -2.60 4.50
CA GLU A 63 -6.40 -2.92 5.16
C GLU A 63 -6.70 -4.39 4.97
N THR A 64 -7.02 -5.07 6.06
CA THR A 64 -7.18 -6.52 6.03
C THR A 64 -8.00 -7.01 7.20
N THR A 65 -8.59 -8.21 7.04
CA THR A 65 -9.19 -8.97 8.13
C THR A 65 -8.34 -10.18 8.50
N THR A 66 -7.21 -10.39 7.82
CA THR A 66 -6.37 -11.57 8.00
C THR A 66 -4.93 -11.18 8.29
N ASN A 67 -4.09 -12.18 8.51
CA ASN A 67 -2.67 -11.99 8.69
C ASN A 67 -2.03 -11.59 7.36
N VAL A 68 -1.28 -10.49 7.36
CA VAL A 68 -0.67 -9.92 6.15
C VAL A 68 0.84 -9.76 6.28
N TRP A 69 1.47 -10.51 7.18
CA TRP A 69 2.91 -10.34 7.40
C TRP A 69 3.73 -10.57 6.14
N ASP A 70 3.30 -11.49 5.26
CA ASP A 70 3.99 -11.69 3.98
C ASP A 70 3.90 -10.44 3.10
N VAL A 71 2.74 -9.81 3.06
CA VAL A 71 2.55 -8.57 2.30
C VAL A 71 3.36 -7.43 2.91
N TYR A 72 3.32 -7.32 4.24
CA TYR A 72 4.10 -6.31 4.97
C TYR A 72 5.59 -6.46 4.64
N ASP A 73 6.11 -7.67 4.69
CA ASP A 73 7.53 -7.93 4.44
C ASP A 73 7.94 -7.61 3.01
N ILE A 74 7.02 -7.74 2.06
CA ILE A 74 7.27 -7.34 0.67
C ILE A 74 7.34 -5.82 0.54
N VAL A 75 6.42 -5.13 1.19
CA VAL A 75 6.18 -3.70 0.96
C VAL A 75 7.10 -2.82 1.80
N GLU A 76 7.30 -3.17 3.06
CA GLU A 76 7.99 -2.30 4.03
C GLU A 76 9.37 -1.82 3.55
N PRO A 77 10.24 -2.69 3.00
CA PRO A 77 11.57 -2.22 2.59
C PRO A 77 11.56 -1.30 1.36
N LEU A 78 10.44 -1.21 0.65
CA LEU A 78 10.35 -0.46 -0.60
C LEU A 78 9.86 0.97 -0.42
N VAL A 79 9.23 1.26 0.71
CA VAL A 79 8.49 2.52 0.91
C VAL A 79 8.97 3.27 2.14
N SER A 80 8.43 4.47 2.37
CA SER A 80 8.82 5.28 3.52
C SER A 80 8.27 4.73 4.82
N TYR A 81 6.99 4.30 4.83
CA TYR A 81 6.45 3.54 5.96
C TYR A 81 5.15 2.84 5.59
N VAL A 82 4.79 1.87 6.43
CA VAL A 82 3.58 1.06 6.24
C VAL A 82 2.76 1.08 7.52
N VAL A 83 1.45 1.22 7.39
CA VAL A 83 0.49 1.08 8.48
C VAL A 83 -0.42 -0.09 8.13
N VAL A 84 -0.65 -0.98 9.09
CA VAL A 84 -1.60 -2.08 8.92
C VAL A 84 -2.85 -1.73 9.71
N ALA A 85 -3.99 -1.68 9.04
CA ALA A 85 -5.29 -1.42 9.65
C ALA A 85 -6.14 -2.68 9.54
N HIS A 86 -6.56 -3.19 10.69
CA HIS A 86 -7.43 -4.36 10.71
C HIS A 86 -8.89 -3.91 10.62
N ALA A 87 -9.60 -4.44 9.63
CA ALA A 87 -11.01 -4.17 9.44
C ALA A 87 -11.84 -5.20 10.22
N GLY A 88 -12.84 -4.73 10.88
CA GLY A 88 -13.74 -5.58 11.63
C GLY A 88 -13.25 -5.88 13.00
#